data_aae6fa35d080b9a96704aebdeb837746
#
_entry.id   aae6fa35d080b9a96704aebdeb837746
#
_cell.length_a   1.000
_cell.length_b   1.000
_cell.length_c   1.000
_cell.angle_alpha   90.00
_cell.angle_beta   90.00
_cell.angle_gamma   90.00
#
_symmetry.space_group_name_H-M   'P 1'
#
loop_
_entity.id
_entity.type
_entity.pdbx_description
1 polymer ?
#
loop_
_entity_poly.entity_id
_entity_poly.type
_entity_poly.pdbx_seq_one_letter_code
_entity_poly.pdbx_strand_id
1 'polypeptide(L)'
;MKKISKIVSFIVGLILMVSFYSSTIGYADTVSTTKYIGTTSDIHGNISNVKTWLSNLENSTTSLDNMIFGGDYVGPKDAKACTDAVSSQYKGTPSILTKGNHESSKGGKYDSGLVVNNSDYAVYVMDSSSKTFTTTDMDNIKSSLDSINSSTPVFIVSHCPIHYFGKRTTENAPELVTLLNNYSNVIFLWGHNHTVHDTNYGKVKISGDTIQCSKSSPEVPIKFTYANMGAMNQGNNGAYGMLINMTKGTDGTTVIFDYKDLSGKTVSTYSVTIR
;
A
#
# COMPACT_ATOMS: atom_id res chain seq x y z
N MET A 1 -1.92 4.61 78.69
CA MET A 1 -2.62 3.90 77.59
C MET A 1 -3.29 4.81 76.56
N LYS A 2 -3.79 6.01 76.85
CA LYS A 2 -4.48 6.90 75.88
C LYS A 2 -3.58 7.60 74.83
N LYS A 3 -2.26 7.75 75.06
CA LYS A 3 -1.32 8.38 74.10
C LYS A 3 -0.87 7.46 72.96
N ILE A 4 -0.77 6.18 73.20
CA ILE A 4 -0.31 5.19 72.20
C ILE A 4 -1.43 4.98 71.11
N SER A 5 -2.71 4.99 71.52
CA SER A 5 -3.85 4.88 70.61
C SER A 5 -3.93 5.99 69.58
N LYS A 6 -3.56 7.23 69.93
CA LYS A 6 -3.60 8.35 68.98
C LYS A 6 -2.47 8.30 67.94
N ILE A 7 -1.28 7.76 68.32
CA ILE A 7 -0.15 7.64 67.39
C ILE A 7 -0.44 6.52 66.40
N VAL A 8 -1.00 5.40 66.82
CA VAL A 8 -1.35 4.27 65.92
C VAL A 8 -2.43 4.68 64.91
N SER A 9 -3.46 5.45 65.34
CA SER A 9 -4.48 5.97 64.41
C SER A 9 -3.94 6.96 63.37
N PHE A 10 -2.93 7.76 63.73
CA PHE A 10 -2.30 8.70 62.82
C PHE A 10 -1.44 7.99 61.77
N ILE A 11 -0.68 6.96 62.18
CA ILE A 11 0.16 6.17 61.29
C ILE A 11 -0.72 5.32 60.32
N VAL A 12 -1.82 4.74 60.78
CA VAL A 12 -2.76 4.00 59.93
C VAL A 12 -3.47 4.93 58.93
N GLY A 13 -3.83 6.14 59.36
CA GLY A 13 -4.39 7.15 58.44
C GLY A 13 -3.41 7.62 57.37
N LEU A 14 -2.11 7.76 57.73
CA LEU A 14 -1.08 8.14 56.76
C LEU A 14 -0.73 7.03 55.77
N ILE A 15 -0.74 5.78 56.22
CA ILE A 15 -0.54 4.61 55.33
C ILE A 15 -1.72 4.44 54.37
N LEU A 16 -2.95 4.69 54.79
CA LEU A 16 -4.12 4.66 53.93
C LEU A 16 -4.14 5.82 52.93
N MET A 17 -3.65 7.00 53.27
CA MET A 17 -3.53 8.10 52.31
C MET A 17 -2.43 7.90 51.26
N VAL A 18 -1.34 7.22 51.59
CA VAL A 18 -0.30 6.90 50.61
C VAL A 18 -0.73 5.78 49.65
N SER A 19 -1.66 4.90 50.08
CA SER A 19 -2.20 3.82 49.24
C SER A 19 -3.22 4.32 48.17
N PHE A 20 -3.79 5.53 48.33
CA PHE A 20 -4.68 6.13 47.34
C PHE A 20 -4.01 7.04 46.32
N TYR A 21 -2.68 7.29 46.47
CA TYR A 21 -1.86 7.93 45.43
C TYR A 21 -1.08 6.93 44.59
N SER A 22 -1.55 5.68 44.47
CA SER A 22 -1.19 4.85 43.32
C SER A 22 -1.86 5.49 42.12
N SER A 23 -1.13 6.43 41.53
CA SER A 23 -1.45 6.98 40.22
C SER A 23 -1.90 5.83 39.31
N THR A 24 -3.15 5.81 38.96
CA THR A 24 -3.56 5.29 37.67
C THR A 24 -2.80 6.12 36.63
N ILE A 25 -1.55 5.75 36.34
CA ILE A 25 -0.99 6.03 35.04
C ILE A 25 -1.93 5.29 34.12
N GLY A 26 -2.96 5.97 33.69
CA GLY A 26 -3.76 5.52 32.57
C GLY A 26 -2.78 5.43 31.42
N TYR A 27 -2.30 4.21 31.14
CA TYR A 27 -1.88 3.91 29.80
C TYR A 27 -3.13 4.21 28.97
N ALA A 28 -3.11 5.36 28.29
CA ALA A 28 -3.99 5.55 27.19
C ALA A 28 -3.67 4.39 26.26
N ASP A 29 -4.52 3.38 26.24
CA ASP A 29 -4.51 2.39 25.17
C ASP A 29 -4.57 3.23 23.91
N THR A 30 -3.45 3.38 23.23
CA THR A 30 -3.42 3.94 21.89
C THR A 30 -4.22 2.94 21.06
N VAL A 31 -5.48 3.26 20.83
CA VAL A 31 -6.33 2.48 19.94
C VAL A 31 -5.59 2.44 18.61
N SER A 32 -4.94 1.32 18.36
CA SER A 32 -4.25 1.08 17.11
C SER A 32 -5.30 1.03 16.01
N THR A 33 -5.39 2.10 15.23
CA THR A 33 -6.30 2.14 14.08
C THR A 33 -5.65 1.41 12.92
N THR A 34 -6.28 0.32 12.47
CA THR A 34 -5.87 -0.36 11.25
C THR A 34 -6.44 0.36 10.04
N LYS A 35 -5.61 0.62 9.04
CA LYS A 35 -5.98 1.19 7.74
C LYS A 35 -6.01 0.10 6.70
N TYR A 36 -6.99 0.16 5.79
CA TYR A 36 -7.17 -0.81 4.73
C TYR A 36 -7.13 -0.14 3.37
N ILE A 37 -6.29 -0.66 2.46
CA ILE A 37 -6.24 -0.25 1.06
C ILE A 37 -6.49 -1.48 0.20
N GLY A 38 -7.51 -1.42 -0.66
CA GLY A 38 -7.69 -2.40 -1.73
C GLY A 38 -6.85 -2.00 -2.95
N THR A 39 -6.22 -2.95 -3.64
CA THR A 39 -5.52 -2.65 -4.88
C THR A 39 -5.57 -3.80 -5.88
N THR A 40 -5.67 -3.46 -7.15
CA THR A 40 -5.57 -4.38 -8.30
C THR A 40 -5.19 -3.61 -9.56
N SER A 41 -4.87 -4.31 -10.64
CA SER A 41 -4.43 -3.73 -11.92
C SER A 41 -5.00 -4.51 -13.11
N ASP A 42 -4.65 -4.10 -14.32
CA ASP A 42 -4.89 -4.85 -15.56
C ASP A 42 -6.33 -5.36 -15.67
N ILE A 43 -7.27 -4.42 -15.68
CA ILE A 43 -8.70 -4.68 -15.66
C ILE A 43 -9.18 -5.26 -17.01
N HIS A 44 -8.70 -4.69 -18.13
CA HIS A 44 -9.01 -5.11 -19.51
C HIS A 44 -10.50 -5.38 -19.74
N GLY A 45 -11.38 -4.50 -19.24
CA GLY A 45 -12.83 -4.61 -19.37
C GLY A 45 -13.50 -5.64 -18.46
N ASN A 46 -12.76 -6.35 -17.61
CA ASN A 46 -13.30 -7.37 -16.68
C ASN A 46 -13.93 -6.75 -15.43
N ILE A 47 -14.90 -5.85 -15.61
CA ILE A 47 -15.59 -5.16 -14.51
C ILE A 47 -16.36 -6.14 -13.61
N SER A 48 -16.83 -7.27 -14.17
CA SER A 48 -17.46 -8.33 -13.38
C SER A 48 -16.53 -8.93 -12.35
N ASN A 49 -15.24 -9.12 -12.69
CA ASN A 49 -14.25 -9.62 -11.75
C ASN A 49 -13.98 -8.60 -10.65
N VAL A 50 -13.87 -7.30 -11.00
CA VAL A 50 -13.73 -6.22 -10.00
C VAL A 50 -14.90 -6.24 -9.02
N LYS A 51 -16.13 -6.32 -9.49
CA LYS A 51 -17.33 -6.37 -8.63
C LYS A 51 -17.34 -7.61 -7.72
N THR A 52 -17.05 -8.78 -8.29
CA THR A 52 -16.99 -10.04 -7.54
C THR A 52 -15.91 -9.99 -6.47
N TRP A 53 -14.72 -9.50 -6.81
CA TRP A 53 -13.61 -9.38 -5.87
C TRP A 53 -13.94 -8.41 -4.73
N LEU A 54 -14.46 -7.21 -5.04
CA LEU A 54 -14.87 -6.23 -4.02
C LEU A 54 -15.94 -6.79 -3.09
N SER A 55 -16.95 -7.50 -3.63
CA SER A 55 -18.02 -8.12 -2.81
C SER A 55 -17.44 -9.17 -1.85
N ASN A 56 -16.51 -10.00 -2.31
CA ASN A 56 -15.91 -11.03 -1.47
C ASN A 56 -14.84 -10.49 -0.50
N LEU A 57 -14.28 -9.30 -0.78
CA LEU A 57 -13.34 -8.63 0.10
C LEU A 57 -14.01 -8.19 1.42
N GLU A 58 -15.34 -7.97 1.44
CA GLU A 58 -16.12 -7.67 2.65
C GLU A 58 -15.98 -8.74 3.74
N ASN A 59 -15.67 -9.98 3.38
CA ASN A 59 -15.38 -11.03 4.34
C ASN A 59 -14.09 -10.78 5.15
N SER A 60 -13.23 -9.85 4.69
CA SER A 60 -11.97 -9.49 5.33
C SER A 60 -11.99 -8.10 5.96
N THR A 61 -12.74 -7.16 5.39
CA THR A 61 -12.92 -5.81 5.92
C THR A 61 -14.23 -5.19 5.45
N THR A 62 -14.87 -4.43 6.32
CA THR A 62 -16.12 -3.71 6.02
C THR A 62 -15.88 -2.28 5.53
N SER A 63 -14.63 -1.81 5.54
CA SER A 63 -14.26 -0.47 5.08
C SER A 63 -12.90 -0.50 4.39
N LEU A 64 -12.73 0.38 3.40
CA LEU A 64 -11.46 0.70 2.78
C LEU A 64 -11.18 2.20 2.94
N ASP A 65 -9.96 2.57 3.29
CA ASP A 65 -9.51 3.96 3.30
C ASP A 65 -9.30 4.49 1.87
N ASN A 66 -8.83 3.62 0.97
CA ASN A 66 -8.70 3.87 -0.47
C ASN A 66 -8.82 2.57 -1.27
N MET A 67 -9.24 2.71 -2.54
CA MET A 67 -9.11 1.65 -3.55
C MET A 67 -8.22 2.14 -4.67
N ILE A 68 -7.10 1.44 -4.94
CA ILE A 68 -6.11 1.79 -5.95
C ILE A 68 -6.25 0.85 -7.15
N PHE A 69 -6.40 1.42 -8.33
CA PHE A 69 -6.40 0.71 -9.60
C PHE A 69 -5.15 1.05 -10.40
N GLY A 70 -4.36 0.04 -10.72
CA GLY A 70 -3.04 0.15 -11.34
C GLY A 70 -3.03 0.34 -12.87
N GLY A 71 -4.17 0.65 -13.50
CA GLY A 71 -4.24 0.94 -14.92
C GLY A 71 -4.71 -0.23 -15.80
N ASP A 72 -4.64 -0.01 -17.11
CA ASP A 72 -5.10 -0.92 -18.16
C ASP A 72 -6.57 -1.31 -18.02
N TYR A 73 -7.45 -0.27 -18.06
CA TYR A 73 -8.91 -0.44 -18.00
C TYR A 73 -9.50 -0.84 -19.35
N VAL A 74 -8.89 -0.46 -20.46
CA VAL A 74 -9.30 -0.36 -21.87
C VAL A 74 -9.75 1.06 -22.23
N GLY A 75 -10.31 1.84 -21.31
CA GLY A 75 -10.66 3.24 -21.54
C GLY A 75 -11.43 3.89 -20.40
N PRO A 76 -11.78 5.18 -20.54
CA PRO A 76 -12.41 5.98 -19.48
C PRO A 76 -13.73 5.42 -18.95
N LYS A 77 -14.50 4.71 -19.82
CA LYS A 77 -15.78 4.09 -19.42
C LYS A 77 -15.53 2.96 -18.40
N ASP A 78 -14.51 2.14 -18.63
CA ASP A 78 -14.19 1.03 -17.73
C ASP A 78 -13.54 1.53 -16.45
N ALA A 79 -12.68 2.57 -16.52
CA ALA A 79 -12.15 3.25 -15.34
C ALA A 79 -13.28 3.81 -14.46
N LYS A 80 -14.30 4.46 -15.07
CA LYS A 80 -15.49 4.90 -14.35
C LYS A 80 -16.27 3.73 -13.75
N ALA A 81 -16.44 2.63 -14.47
CA ALA A 81 -17.15 1.47 -13.96
C ALA A 81 -16.44 0.82 -12.75
N CYS A 82 -15.10 0.90 -12.66
CA CYS A 82 -14.35 0.52 -11.48
C CYS A 82 -14.69 1.42 -10.28
N THR A 83 -14.69 2.75 -10.45
CA THR A 83 -15.05 3.67 -9.36
C THR A 83 -16.51 3.51 -8.93
N ASP A 84 -17.42 3.27 -9.86
CA ASP A 84 -18.85 3.00 -9.56
C ASP A 84 -19.01 1.70 -8.74
N ALA A 85 -18.22 0.67 -9.06
CA ALA A 85 -18.21 -0.60 -8.31
C ALA A 85 -17.74 -0.40 -6.86
N VAL A 86 -16.65 0.37 -6.66
CA VAL A 86 -16.18 0.73 -5.30
C VAL A 86 -17.24 1.50 -4.54
N SER A 87 -17.81 2.55 -5.14
CA SER A 87 -18.82 3.40 -4.49
C SER A 87 -20.09 2.64 -4.10
N SER A 88 -20.42 1.58 -4.89
CA SER A 88 -21.56 0.71 -4.61
C SER A 88 -21.29 -0.23 -3.43
N GLN A 89 -20.07 -0.78 -3.31
CA GLN A 89 -19.71 -1.78 -2.32
C GLN A 89 -19.16 -1.17 -1.03
N TYR A 90 -18.33 -0.15 -1.17
CA TYR A 90 -17.66 0.57 -0.07
C TYR A 90 -18.01 2.05 -0.14
N LYS A 91 -19.19 2.40 0.39
CA LYS A 91 -19.71 3.77 0.32
C LYS A 91 -18.74 4.77 0.97
N GLY A 92 -18.37 5.78 0.19
CA GLY A 92 -17.48 6.85 0.64
C GLY A 92 -15.99 6.56 0.50
N THR A 93 -15.60 5.35 0.04
CA THR A 93 -14.19 5.04 -0.24
C THR A 93 -13.72 5.74 -1.50
N PRO A 94 -12.64 6.55 -1.43
CA PRO A 94 -12.03 7.16 -2.61
C PRO A 94 -11.38 6.10 -3.50
N SER A 95 -11.51 6.27 -4.83
CA SER A 95 -10.77 5.47 -5.82
C SER A 95 -9.61 6.29 -6.39
N ILE A 96 -8.44 5.68 -6.48
CA ILE A 96 -7.22 6.24 -7.10
C ILE A 96 -7.01 5.48 -8.41
N LEU A 97 -6.94 6.21 -9.53
CA LEU A 97 -6.88 5.65 -10.88
C LEU A 97 -5.55 5.95 -11.53
N THR A 98 -4.66 4.97 -11.60
CA THR A 98 -3.40 5.09 -12.34
C THR A 98 -3.64 4.88 -13.84
N LYS A 99 -2.95 5.62 -14.68
CA LYS A 99 -3.02 5.47 -16.13
C LYS A 99 -2.12 4.32 -16.59
N GLY A 100 -2.69 3.34 -17.30
CA GLY A 100 -1.94 2.25 -17.93
C GLY A 100 -1.51 2.56 -19.36
N ASN A 101 -0.74 1.66 -19.97
CA ASN A 101 -0.28 1.85 -21.35
C ASN A 101 -1.39 1.72 -22.40
N HIS A 102 -2.48 1.02 -22.09
CA HIS A 102 -3.68 0.96 -22.93
C HIS A 102 -4.47 2.27 -22.95
N GLU A 103 -4.22 3.17 -22.01
CA GLU A 103 -4.79 4.51 -21.91
C GLU A 103 -3.87 5.61 -22.45
N SER A 104 -2.64 5.31 -22.89
CA SER A 104 -1.64 6.32 -23.28
C SER A 104 -2.15 7.32 -24.33
N SER A 105 -2.97 6.86 -25.27
CA SER A 105 -3.58 7.69 -26.33
C SER A 105 -5.06 8.00 -26.11
N LYS A 106 -5.66 7.61 -24.99
CA LYS A 106 -7.08 7.77 -24.71
C LYS A 106 -7.29 8.85 -23.66
N GLY A 107 -8.31 9.69 -23.88
CA GLY A 107 -8.77 10.65 -22.88
C GLY A 107 -9.26 9.95 -21.62
N GLY A 108 -9.42 10.71 -20.54
CA GLY A 108 -9.89 10.22 -19.24
C GLY A 108 -9.29 11.08 -18.13
N LYS A 109 -9.84 10.92 -16.92
CA LYS A 109 -9.26 11.50 -15.71
C LYS A 109 -8.55 10.39 -14.97
N TYR A 110 -7.26 10.52 -14.84
CA TYR A 110 -6.39 9.65 -14.07
C TYR A 110 -5.64 10.49 -13.06
N ASP A 111 -5.30 9.90 -11.94
CA ASP A 111 -4.57 10.57 -10.88
C ASP A 111 -3.08 10.62 -11.24
N SER A 112 -2.38 11.65 -10.73
CA SER A 112 -0.93 11.82 -10.84
C SER A 112 -0.39 12.69 -9.71
N GLY A 113 0.87 12.46 -9.34
CA GLY A 113 1.52 13.18 -8.24
C GLY A 113 1.08 12.68 -6.87
N LEU A 114 1.27 13.49 -5.84
CA LEU A 114 0.91 13.18 -4.45
C LEU A 114 -0.59 13.37 -4.23
N VAL A 115 -1.35 12.28 -4.19
CA VAL A 115 -2.82 12.27 -4.14
C VAL A 115 -3.38 12.01 -2.74
N VAL A 116 -2.61 11.36 -1.88
CA VAL A 116 -2.90 11.18 -0.44
C VAL A 116 -1.65 11.56 0.34
N ASN A 117 -1.82 12.38 1.37
CA ASN A 117 -0.76 12.73 2.31
C ASN A 117 -1.37 12.99 3.69
N ASN A 118 -1.25 12.00 4.57
CA ASN A 118 -1.74 12.10 5.94
C ASN A 118 -0.74 11.47 6.92
N SER A 119 -1.06 11.43 8.22
CA SER A 119 -0.18 10.89 9.26
C SER A 119 0.00 9.37 9.23
N ASP A 120 -0.85 8.65 8.51
CA ASP A 120 -0.86 7.19 8.49
C ASP A 120 -0.13 6.63 7.26
N TYR A 121 -0.30 7.29 6.10
CA TYR A 121 0.37 6.93 4.84
C TYR A 121 0.25 8.04 3.80
N ALA A 122 1.04 7.91 2.74
CA ALA A 122 0.93 8.75 1.55
C ALA A 122 0.80 7.88 0.29
N VAL A 123 0.18 8.42 -0.77
CA VAL A 123 0.08 7.78 -2.08
C VAL A 123 0.54 8.77 -3.15
N TYR A 124 1.54 8.38 -3.92
CA TYR A 124 2.03 9.08 -5.09
C TYR A 124 1.76 8.26 -6.34
N VAL A 125 1.11 8.83 -7.34
CA VAL A 125 0.79 8.16 -8.61
C VAL A 125 1.71 8.65 -9.71
N MET A 126 2.40 7.72 -10.39
CA MET A 126 3.26 7.98 -11.54
C MET A 126 2.52 7.69 -12.84
N ASP A 127 2.61 8.58 -13.83
CA ASP A 127 2.21 8.25 -15.21
C ASP A 127 3.36 7.50 -15.91
N SER A 128 3.29 6.19 -15.93
CA SER A 128 4.21 5.31 -16.65
C SER A 128 3.60 4.74 -17.95
N SER A 129 2.51 5.34 -18.45
CA SER A 129 1.79 4.85 -19.63
C SER A 129 2.60 4.88 -20.93
N SER A 130 3.66 5.69 -20.99
CA SER A 130 4.65 5.70 -22.07
C SER A 130 5.72 4.62 -21.96
N LYS A 131 5.74 3.84 -20.86
CA LYS A 131 6.80 2.88 -20.49
C LYS A 131 8.17 3.55 -20.30
N THR A 132 8.18 4.77 -19.81
CA THR A 132 9.39 5.54 -19.51
C THR A 132 9.18 6.29 -18.20
N PHE A 133 10.16 6.25 -17.32
CA PHE A 133 10.22 7.11 -16.14
C PHE A 133 11.06 8.34 -16.51
N THR A 134 10.45 9.52 -16.59
CA THR A 134 11.15 10.73 -16.98
C THR A 134 11.95 11.32 -15.81
N THR A 135 12.97 12.14 -16.12
CA THR A 135 13.71 12.89 -15.10
C THR A 135 12.77 13.79 -14.29
N THR A 136 11.80 14.41 -14.95
CA THR A 136 10.79 15.24 -14.28
C THR A 136 9.96 14.45 -13.28
N ASP A 137 9.54 13.21 -13.64
CA ASP A 137 8.82 12.34 -12.70
C ASP A 137 9.70 12.01 -11.49
N MET A 138 10.96 11.66 -11.72
CA MET A 138 11.92 11.34 -10.65
C MET A 138 12.17 12.54 -9.72
N ASP A 139 12.31 13.77 -10.27
CA ASP A 139 12.47 15.00 -9.48
C ASP A 139 11.22 15.29 -8.63
N ASN A 140 10.03 15.11 -9.20
CA ASN A 140 8.77 15.29 -8.50
C ASN A 140 8.57 14.26 -7.37
N ILE A 141 8.89 12.99 -7.63
CA ILE A 141 8.88 11.94 -6.60
C ILE A 141 9.85 12.28 -5.48
N LYS A 142 11.10 12.62 -5.84
CA LYS A 142 12.11 13.00 -4.84
C LYS A 142 11.63 14.14 -3.96
N SER A 143 11.11 15.21 -4.56
CA SER A 143 10.57 16.36 -3.82
C SER A 143 9.44 15.97 -2.87
N SER A 144 8.56 15.07 -3.31
CA SER A 144 7.46 14.56 -2.48
C SER A 144 7.98 13.72 -1.33
N LEU A 145 8.89 12.78 -1.60
CA LEU A 145 9.48 11.90 -0.58
C LEU A 145 10.27 12.67 0.48
N ASP A 146 11.04 13.70 0.06
CA ASP A 146 11.80 14.57 0.97
C ASP A 146 10.87 15.36 1.92
N SER A 147 9.61 15.58 1.55
CA SER A 147 8.62 16.29 2.36
C SER A 147 7.85 15.41 3.35
N ILE A 148 7.92 14.08 3.21
CA ILE A 148 7.17 13.12 4.01
C ILE A 148 8.08 12.54 5.10
N ASN A 149 7.51 12.33 6.28
CA ASN A 149 8.25 11.72 7.38
C ASN A 149 8.70 10.29 7.02
N SER A 150 9.98 9.95 7.26
CA SER A 150 10.56 8.66 6.92
C SER A 150 9.91 7.44 7.61
N SER A 151 9.16 7.66 8.69
CA SER A 151 8.37 6.59 9.35
C SER A 151 6.96 6.42 8.79
N THR A 152 6.53 7.28 7.84
CA THR A 152 5.23 7.19 7.17
C THR A 152 5.36 6.33 5.92
N PRO A 153 4.59 5.22 5.79
CA PRO A 153 4.56 4.44 4.56
C PRO A 153 4.17 5.28 3.34
N VAL A 154 4.94 5.20 2.25
CA VAL A 154 4.65 5.90 1.01
C VAL A 154 4.43 4.90 -0.11
N PHE A 155 3.19 4.80 -0.60
CA PHE A 155 2.84 4.00 -1.75
C PHE A 155 3.11 4.78 -3.03
N ILE A 156 4.10 4.35 -3.82
CA ILE A 156 4.30 4.83 -5.18
C ILE A 156 3.59 3.87 -6.11
N VAL A 157 2.59 4.37 -6.83
CA VAL A 157 1.76 3.56 -7.73
C VAL A 157 2.18 3.83 -9.17
N SER A 158 2.61 2.79 -9.86
CA SER A 158 2.97 2.83 -11.28
C SER A 158 2.27 1.68 -11.99
N HIS A 159 1.75 1.91 -13.21
CA HIS A 159 1.29 0.78 -14.01
C HIS A 159 2.47 -0.12 -14.41
N CYS A 160 3.55 0.48 -14.90
CA CYS A 160 4.70 -0.28 -15.37
C CYS A 160 5.65 -0.70 -14.25
N PRO A 161 6.24 -1.92 -14.32
CA PRO A 161 7.23 -2.40 -13.38
C PRO A 161 8.59 -1.72 -13.59
N ILE A 162 9.47 -1.83 -12.58
CA ILE A 162 10.87 -1.40 -12.66
C ILE A 162 11.85 -2.55 -12.97
N HIS A 163 11.39 -3.80 -12.99
CA HIS A 163 12.22 -4.95 -13.35
C HIS A 163 12.14 -5.25 -14.85
N TYR A 164 13.20 -5.87 -15.35
CA TYR A 164 13.28 -6.29 -16.74
C TYR A 164 12.32 -7.45 -17.04
N PHE A 165 11.49 -7.28 -18.07
CA PHE A 165 10.66 -8.35 -18.63
C PHE A 165 10.51 -8.20 -20.15
N GLY A 166 11.61 -8.40 -20.86
CA GLY A 166 11.64 -8.35 -22.33
C GLY A 166 11.11 -7.01 -22.90
N LYS A 167 10.16 -7.08 -23.82
CA LYS A 167 9.55 -5.88 -24.46
C LYS A 167 8.63 -5.06 -23.52
N ARG A 168 8.37 -5.58 -22.32
CA ARG A 168 7.54 -4.87 -21.30
C ARG A 168 8.38 -4.11 -20.28
N THR A 169 9.69 -4.04 -20.49
CA THR A 169 10.63 -3.31 -19.64
C THR A 169 10.39 -1.80 -19.78
N THR A 170 10.45 -1.10 -18.65
CA THR A 170 10.29 0.35 -18.57
C THR A 170 11.66 1.03 -18.70
N GLU A 171 11.75 2.07 -19.50
CA GLU A 171 12.98 2.86 -19.65
C GLU A 171 13.25 3.66 -18.37
N ASN A 172 14.54 3.91 -18.08
CA ASN A 172 15.06 4.63 -16.91
C ASN A 172 14.70 3.95 -15.56
N ALA A 173 14.39 2.66 -15.58
CA ALA A 173 14.14 1.90 -14.34
C ALA A 173 15.36 1.83 -13.41
N PRO A 174 16.63 1.69 -13.89
CA PRO A 174 17.80 1.72 -13.01
C PRO A 174 17.96 3.03 -12.24
N GLU A 175 17.67 4.16 -12.89
CA GLU A 175 17.74 5.51 -12.30
C GLU A 175 16.69 5.65 -11.20
N LEU A 176 15.47 5.17 -11.46
CA LEU A 176 14.40 5.18 -10.46
C LEU A 176 14.73 4.30 -9.26
N VAL A 177 15.29 3.09 -9.48
CA VAL A 177 15.74 2.22 -8.38
C VAL A 177 16.82 2.90 -7.53
N THR A 178 17.76 3.57 -8.18
CA THR A 178 18.81 4.32 -7.49
C THR A 178 18.22 5.42 -6.61
N LEU A 179 17.24 6.15 -7.12
CA LEU A 179 16.51 7.16 -6.35
C LEU A 179 15.77 6.52 -5.16
N LEU A 180 14.95 5.51 -5.40
CA LEU A 180 14.09 4.90 -4.37
C LEU A 180 14.88 4.20 -3.28
N ASN A 181 16.08 3.73 -3.55
CA ASN A 181 16.97 3.12 -2.56
C ASN A 181 17.43 4.08 -1.45
N ASN A 182 17.12 5.38 -1.54
CA ASN A 182 17.34 6.33 -0.46
C ASN A 182 16.16 6.40 0.55
N TYR A 183 15.04 5.71 0.28
CA TYR A 183 13.80 5.83 1.05
C TYR A 183 13.26 4.45 1.46
N SER A 184 13.59 4.02 2.67
CA SER A 184 13.18 2.69 3.19
C SER A 184 11.68 2.57 3.51
N ASN A 185 10.96 3.70 3.57
CA ASN A 185 9.53 3.78 3.80
C ASN A 185 8.69 3.68 2.51
N VAL A 186 9.33 3.53 1.35
CA VAL A 186 8.65 3.39 0.07
C VAL A 186 8.13 1.97 -0.14
N ILE A 187 6.92 1.89 -0.64
CA ILE A 187 6.24 0.68 -1.14
C ILE A 187 5.85 0.97 -2.59
N PHE A 188 6.58 0.36 -3.54
CA PHE A 188 6.31 0.55 -4.97
C PHE A 188 5.32 -0.51 -5.46
N LEU A 189 4.13 -0.07 -5.87
CA LEU A 189 3.05 -0.90 -6.39
C LEU A 189 3.04 -0.86 -7.92
N TRP A 190 2.93 -2.04 -8.56
CA TRP A 190 2.98 -2.14 -10.03
C TRP A 190 2.03 -3.19 -10.61
N GLY A 191 1.64 -3.00 -11.89
CA GLY A 191 0.80 -3.89 -12.71
C GLY A 191 1.50 -4.33 -14.00
N HIS A 192 0.81 -4.26 -15.15
CA HIS A 192 1.30 -4.46 -16.51
C HIS A 192 1.67 -5.92 -16.87
N ASN A 193 2.44 -6.62 -16.05
CA ASN A 193 2.85 -7.99 -16.28
C ASN A 193 1.89 -8.95 -15.56
N HIS A 194 0.81 -9.34 -16.22
CA HIS A 194 -0.18 -10.29 -15.68
C HIS A 194 0.02 -11.69 -16.27
N THR A 195 1.22 -12.26 -16.10
CA THR A 195 1.61 -13.57 -16.65
C THR A 195 2.44 -14.38 -15.67
N VAL A 196 2.23 -15.71 -15.63
CA VAL A 196 3.03 -16.67 -14.85
C VAL A 196 4.51 -16.71 -15.26
N HIS A 197 4.84 -16.23 -16.45
CA HIS A 197 6.23 -16.18 -16.92
C HIS A 197 7.02 -15.06 -16.24
N ASP A 198 6.37 -14.07 -15.63
CA ASP A 198 7.02 -13.09 -14.78
C ASP A 198 7.11 -13.63 -13.35
N THR A 199 8.32 -13.93 -12.92
CA THR A 199 8.57 -14.52 -11.60
C THR A 199 8.26 -13.57 -10.43
N ASN A 200 8.06 -12.27 -10.72
CA ASN A 200 7.66 -11.25 -9.74
C ASN A 200 6.14 -11.07 -9.66
N TYR A 201 5.38 -11.66 -10.59
CA TYR A 201 3.92 -11.58 -10.59
C TYR A 201 3.34 -12.23 -9.32
N GLY A 202 2.42 -11.51 -8.65
CA GLY A 202 1.80 -11.96 -7.41
C GLY A 202 2.74 -12.06 -6.20
N LYS A 203 3.83 -11.30 -6.21
CA LYS A 203 4.83 -11.32 -5.13
C LYS A 203 5.12 -9.93 -4.59
N VAL A 204 5.62 -9.94 -3.36
CA VAL A 204 6.24 -8.80 -2.71
C VAL A 204 7.73 -9.12 -2.50
N LYS A 205 8.58 -8.23 -2.95
CA LYS A 205 10.01 -8.18 -2.62
C LYS A 205 10.22 -7.12 -1.55
N ILE A 206 11.11 -7.40 -0.62
CA ILE A 206 11.42 -6.53 0.51
C ILE A 206 12.87 -6.04 0.45
N SER A 207 13.24 -5.14 1.36
CA SER A 207 14.62 -4.66 1.47
C SER A 207 15.60 -5.83 1.61
N GLY A 208 16.63 -5.84 0.77
CA GLY A 208 17.64 -6.90 0.65
C GLY A 208 17.40 -7.87 -0.51
N ASP A 209 16.17 -7.97 -1.02
CA ASP A 209 15.90 -8.70 -2.26
C ASP A 209 16.52 -7.97 -3.47
N THR A 210 16.70 -8.69 -4.57
CA THR A 210 17.30 -8.14 -5.79
C THR A 210 16.32 -8.06 -6.94
N ILE A 211 16.54 -7.09 -7.84
CA ILE A 211 15.83 -6.94 -9.11
C ILE A 211 16.84 -6.70 -10.23
N GLN A 212 16.52 -7.18 -11.43
CA GLN A 212 17.23 -6.85 -12.65
C GLN A 212 16.42 -5.84 -13.45
N CYS A 213 16.96 -4.64 -13.73
CA CYS A 213 16.22 -3.55 -14.38
C CYS A 213 16.37 -3.53 -15.90
N SER A 214 17.39 -4.16 -16.47
CA SER A 214 17.59 -4.30 -17.92
C SER A 214 18.21 -5.65 -18.28
N LYS A 215 18.13 -6.05 -19.56
CA LYS A 215 18.70 -7.32 -20.03
C LYS A 215 20.20 -7.47 -19.74
N SER A 216 20.92 -6.38 -19.78
CA SER A 216 22.39 -6.34 -19.63
C SER A 216 22.86 -5.88 -18.26
N SER A 217 21.96 -5.40 -17.40
CA SER A 217 22.34 -5.00 -16.04
C SER A 217 22.44 -6.21 -15.10
N PRO A 218 23.35 -6.19 -14.12
CA PRO A 218 23.29 -7.15 -13.03
C PRO A 218 22.00 -6.97 -12.22
N GLU A 219 21.66 -7.95 -11.41
CA GLU A 219 20.70 -7.77 -10.33
C GLU A 219 21.25 -6.79 -9.30
N VAL A 220 20.39 -5.89 -8.83
CA VAL A 220 20.73 -4.90 -7.80
C VAL A 220 19.84 -5.06 -6.59
N PRO A 221 20.37 -4.90 -5.35
CA PRO A 221 19.55 -4.96 -4.16
C PRO A 221 18.64 -3.73 -4.08
N ILE A 222 17.41 -3.95 -3.63
CA ILE A 222 16.46 -2.88 -3.29
C ILE A 222 16.47 -2.63 -1.79
N LYS A 223 16.19 -1.39 -1.39
CA LYS A 223 16.04 -0.98 0.02
C LYS A 223 14.61 -0.56 0.36
N PHE A 224 13.70 -0.68 -0.57
CA PHE A 224 12.27 -0.39 -0.46
C PHE A 224 11.46 -1.67 -0.67
N THR A 225 10.15 -1.61 -0.47
CA THR A 225 9.24 -2.72 -0.77
C THR A 225 8.74 -2.61 -2.21
N TYR A 226 8.68 -3.73 -2.92
CA TYR A 226 8.28 -3.81 -4.33
C TYR A 226 7.19 -4.87 -4.50
N ALA A 227 5.95 -4.47 -4.79
CA ALA A 227 4.78 -5.34 -4.76
C ALA A 227 3.97 -5.27 -6.06
N ASN A 228 3.65 -6.43 -6.61
CA ASN A 228 2.69 -6.55 -7.71
C ASN A 228 1.25 -6.38 -7.19
N MET A 229 0.41 -5.59 -7.87
CA MET A 229 -0.97 -5.34 -7.45
C MET A 229 -1.96 -6.48 -7.82
N GLY A 230 -1.51 -7.54 -8.49
CA GLY A 230 -2.42 -8.51 -9.11
C GLY A 230 -3.00 -8.01 -10.43
N ALA A 231 -4.01 -8.73 -10.94
CA ALA A 231 -4.72 -8.36 -12.15
C ALA A 231 -6.15 -8.89 -12.15
N MET A 232 -7.08 -8.16 -12.74
CA MET A 232 -8.46 -8.62 -12.93
C MET A 232 -8.67 -9.30 -14.30
N ASN A 233 -7.72 -9.15 -15.21
CA ASN A 233 -7.67 -9.95 -16.43
C ASN A 233 -7.32 -11.39 -16.07
N GLN A 234 -8.22 -12.31 -16.38
CA GLN A 234 -8.08 -13.70 -15.92
C GLN A 234 -6.90 -14.44 -16.50
N GLY A 235 -6.49 -14.19 -17.74
CA GLY A 235 -5.40 -14.94 -18.34
C GLY A 235 -5.27 -16.38 -17.80
N ASN A 236 -4.12 -16.98 -17.91
CA ASN A 236 -3.85 -18.30 -17.32
C ASN A 236 -3.62 -18.32 -15.80
N ASN A 237 -3.65 -17.16 -15.15
CA ASN A 237 -3.22 -16.97 -13.76
C ASN A 237 -4.38 -16.84 -12.76
N GLY A 238 -5.63 -16.81 -13.25
CA GLY A 238 -6.75 -16.36 -12.44
C GLY A 238 -6.69 -14.86 -12.13
N ALA A 239 -7.84 -14.29 -11.75
CA ALA A 239 -7.92 -12.91 -11.33
C ALA A 239 -7.74 -12.80 -9.82
N TYR A 240 -6.96 -11.83 -9.37
CA TYR A 240 -6.82 -11.49 -7.95
C TYR A 240 -6.39 -10.04 -7.77
N GLY A 241 -6.62 -9.53 -6.58
CA GLY A 241 -6.12 -8.26 -6.10
C GLY A 241 -5.44 -8.43 -4.74
N MET A 242 -5.08 -7.33 -4.13
CA MET A 242 -4.39 -7.32 -2.86
C MET A 242 -5.12 -6.42 -1.87
N LEU A 243 -5.36 -6.92 -0.65
CA LEU A 243 -5.75 -6.14 0.50
C LEU A 243 -4.50 -5.82 1.30
N ILE A 244 -4.21 -4.53 1.42
CA ILE A 244 -3.14 -4.04 2.27
C ILE A 244 -3.77 -3.59 3.58
N ASN A 245 -3.28 -4.10 4.72
CA ASN A 245 -3.63 -3.57 6.02
C ASN A 245 -2.39 -2.99 6.71
N MET A 246 -2.58 -1.85 7.35
CA MET A 246 -1.52 -1.13 8.05
C MET A 246 -1.92 -0.90 9.49
N THR A 247 -1.04 -1.27 10.41
CA THR A 247 -1.25 -1.08 11.84
C THR A 247 -0.05 -0.33 12.43
N LYS A 248 -0.30 0.85 12.98
CA LYS A 248 0.73 1.65 13.62
C LYS A 248 1.00 1.13 15.02
N GLY A 249 2.24 0.78 15.31
CA GLY A 249 2.73 0.33 16.61
C GLY A 249 3.84 1.21 17.16
N THR A 250 4.40 0.83 18.29
CA THR A 250 5.53 1.53 18.94
C THR A 250 6.82 1.48 18.11
N ASP A 251 7.02 0.39 17.37
CA ASP A 251 8.26 0.12 16.63
C ASP A 251 8.15 0.51 15.14
N GLY A 252 7.06 1.16 14.75
CA GLY A 252 6.78 1.57 13.37
C GLY A 252 5.41 1.09 12.89
N THR A 253 5.18 1.21 11.58
CA THR A 253 3.94 0.76 10.94
C THR A 253 4.15 -0.61 10.31
N THR A 254 3.42 -1.62 10.79
CA THR A 254 3.36 -2.94 10.16
C THR A 254 2.40 -2.88 8.97
N VAL A 255 2.88 -3.28 7.79
CA VAL A 255 2.11 -3.34 6.55
C VAL A 255 2.03 -4.80 6.12
N ILE A 256 0.81 -5.33 6.01
CA ILE A 256 0.52 -6.69 5.57
C ILE A 256 -0.12 -6.63 4.19
N PHE A 257 0.35 -7.48 3.28
CA PHE A 257 -0.10 -7.61 1.91
C PHE A 257 -0.77 -8.97 1.73
N ASP A 258 -2.09 -9.00 1.71
CA ASP A 258 -2.89 -10.20 1.49
C ASP A 258 -3.37 -10.27 0.05
N TYR A 259 -2.80 -11.16 -0.76
CA TYR A 259 -3.35 -11.45 -2.08
C TYR A 259 -4.62 -12.26 -1.95
N LYS A 260 -5.71 -11.75 -2.53
CA LYS A 260 -7.04 -12.33 -2.49
C LYS A 260 -7.50 -12.70 -3.89
N ASP A 261 -7.91 -13.95 -4.09
CA ASP A 261 -8.57 -14.37 -5.32
C ASP A 261 -10.00 -13.84 -5.43
N LEU A 262 -10.71 -14.14 -6.51
CA LEU A 262 -12.09 -13.69 -6.72
C LEU A 262 -13.08 -14.21 -5.67
N SER A 263 -12.76 -15.30 -4.98
CA SER A 263 -13.60 -15.84 -3.89
C SER A 263 -13.34 -15.15 -2.54
N GLY A 264 -12.38 -14.22 -2.47
CA GLY A 264 -11.94 -13.57 -1.25
C GLY A 264 -10.95 -14.41 -0.42
N LYS A 265 -10.56 -15.60 -0.91
CA LYS A 265 -9.57 -16.45 -0.25
C LYS A 265 -8.18 -15.84 -0.38
N THR A 266 -7.43 -15.81 0.73
CA THR A 266 -6.03 -15.43 0.73
C THR A 266 -5.19 -16.51 0.06
N VAL A 267 -4.46 -16.13 -1.00
CA VAL A 267 -3.56 -17.03 -1.75
C VAL A 267 -2.12 -16.89 -1.30
N SER A 268 -1.73 -15.73 -0.81
CA SER A 268 -0.42 -15.48 -0.18
C SER A 268 -0.46 -14.23 0.70
N THR A 269 0.42 -14.19 1.69
CA THR A 269 0.57 -13.07 2.63
C THR A 269 2.03 -12.70 2.78
N TYR A 270 2.33 -11.40 2.78
CA TYR A 270 3.65 -10.83 3.06
C TYR A 270 3.52 -9.74 4.12
N SER A 271 4.59 -9.46 4.84
CA SER A 271 4.60 -8.40 5.86
C SER A 271 5.92 -7.66 5.89
N VAL A 272 5.85 -6.35 6.10
CA VAL A 272 7.02 -5.49 6.35
C VAL A 272 6.72 -4.52 7.49
N THR A 273 7.76 -4.01 8.14
CA THR A 273 7.63 -2.94 9.15
C THR A 273 8.40 -1.71 8.66
N ILE A 274 7.70 -0.59 8.50
CA ILE A 274 8.27 0.72 8.20
C ILE A 274 8.58 1.42 9.55
N ARG A 275 9.82 1.88 9.71
CA ARG A 275 10.33 2.48 10.96
C ARG A 275 10.75 3.92 10.76
#